data_c17c05211a510576739e29e70805a834
#
_entry.id   c17c05211a510576739e29e70805a834
#
_cell.length_a   1.000
_cell.length_b   1.000
_cell.length_c   1.000
_cell.angle_alpha   90.00
_cell.angle_beta   90.00
_cell.angle_gamma   90.00
#
_symmetry.space_group_name_H-M   'P 1'
#
loop_
_entity.id
_entity.type
_entity.pdbx_description
1 polymer ?
#
loop_
_entity_poly.entity_id
_entity_poly.type
_entity_poly.pdbx_seq_one_letter_code
_entity_poly.pdbx_strand_id
1 'polypeptide(L)'
;DYSVYRPEGEVLRGTGGLASGPIPKMLMINEIGRRVMQGGSRRSAIYASLNWQHRDIEKFLTVKNWYEMTVGDTEYSYGQIKEQDFNFSCPLDMTNISVNYDTDWILNYMENRDAGDVFKTNVQQALSTGEPGFSFNFFDKEEETLRNACTEVCSEDDSDVCNLGSVNLGRVDNIREFSQIIELATKFLLCGTLKAQLPYDKVYKVRDKNRRLGLGLMGMHEWLIKRRYKYEVSTELHKWLSVYKGVSDKTSSSFSDTLEISRPVANRAIAPTGSIGILAGTSTGIEPIFAVAYKRRFLKGQSRWHYQYVIDSAAQEIIDLYGISPDKIESALDLSENYKRRIAFQADVQDYVDMSISSTINLPQWGSKLNNEDMVDDFTNVLASYACRLRGFTVYPDGCRGGQPLTRVSYKEAADKLGEEFEENVETHDICHITGHGGSCGV
;
A
#
# COMPACT_ATOMS: atom_id res chain seq x y z
N ASP A 1 -0.47 0.55 16.35
CA ASP A 1 0.33 -0.56 16.85
C ASP A 1 -0.38 -1.19 18.04
N TYR A 2 -0.53 -2.52 18.00
CA TYR A 2 -1.24 -3.29 19.03
C TYR A 2 -0.29 -4.11 19.91
N SER A 3 1.00 -3.98 19.73
CA SER A 3 2.03 -4.73 20.49
C SER A 3 2.03 -4.41 21.98
N VAL A 4 1.45 -3.28 22.36
CA VAL A 4 1.30 -2.83 23.77
C VAL A 4 0.24 -3.64 24.55
N TYR A 5 -0.63 -4.37 23.86
CA TYR A 5 -1.66 -5.19 24.52
C TYR A 5 -1.08 -6.52 24.97
N ARG A 6 -1.56 -6.99 26.14
CA ARG A 6 -1.18 -8.30 26.66
C ARG A 6 -1.66 -9.41 25.72
N PRO A 7 -0.87 -10.47 25.57
CA PRO A 7 -1.29 -11.62 24.77
C PRO A 7 -2.49 -12.33 25.40
N GLU A 8 -3.23 -13.02 24.55
CA GLU A 8 -4.37 -13.83 24.96
C GLU A 8 -3.99 -14.87 26.03
N GLY A 9 -4.85 -15.05 27.00
CA GLY A 9 -4.65 -16.01 28.10
C GLY A 9 -3.69 -15.57 29.21
N GLU A 10 -3.08 -14.39 29.09
CA GLU A 10 -2.25 -13.84 30.16
C GLU A 10 -3.10 -13.47 31.39
N VAL A 11 -2.64 -13.90 32.59
CA VAL A 11 -3.37 -13.66 33.83
C VAL A 11 -3.34 -12.18 34.24
N LEU A 12 -4.50 -11.62 34.47
CA LEU A 12 -4.67 -10.25 34.98
C LEU A 12 -4.46 -10.22 36.50
N ARG A 13 -3.31 -9.73 36.95
CA ARG A 13 -2.91 -9.74 38.37
C ARG A 13 -3.89 -9.06 39.34
N GLY A 14 -4.68 -8.09 38.85
CA GLY A 14 -5.63 -7.33 39.71
C GLY A 14 -7.01 -7.99 39.85
N THR A 15 -7.46 -8.77 38.89
CA THR A 15 -8.83 -9.32 38.84
C THR A 15 -8.88 -10.84 38.77
N GLY A 16 -7.77 -11.52 38.59
CA GLY A 16 -7.70 -12.98 38.41
C GLY A 16 -8.30 -13.49 37.09
N GLY A 17 -8.70 -12.59 36.16
CA GLY A 17 -9.18 -12.93 34.83
C GLY A 17 -8.04 -13.16 33.83
N LEU A 18 -8.41 -13.49 32.58
CA LEU A 18 -7.49 -13.69 31.47
C LEU A 18 -7.60 -12.54 30.47
N ALA A 19 -6.47 -12.15 29.87
CA ALA A 19 -6.43 -11.17 28.79
C ALA A 19 -7.02 -11.78 27.52
N SER A 20 -7.73 -10.97 26.72
CA SER A 20 -8.33 -11.37 25.44
C SER A 20 -7.38 -11.26 24.25
N GLY A 21 -6.20 -10.68 24.44
CA GLY A 21 -5.27 -10.40 23.36
C GLY A 21 -5.61 -9.15 22.51
N PRO A 22 -4.77 -8.82 21.52
CA PRO A 22 -4.96 -7.67 20.65
C PRO A 22 -6.03 -7.87 19.57
N ILE A 23 -6.20 -9.09 19.04
CA ILE A 23 -7.04 -9.39 17.86
C ILE A 23 -8.52 -9.01 18.09
N PRO A 24 -9.18 -9.34 19.22
CA PRO A 24 -10.56 -8.92 19.47
C PRO A 24 -10.75 -7.41 19.43
N LYS A 25 -9.77 -6.63 19.89
CA LYS A 25 -9.79 -5.17 19.77
C LYS A 25 -9.68 -4.68 18.33
N MET A 26 -8.80 -5.30 17.53
CA MET A 26 -8.70 -5.01 16.10
C MET A 26 -10.03 -5.28 15.40
N LEU A 27 -10.68 -6.39 15.68
CA LEU A 27 -11.99 -6.76 15.13
C LEU A 27 -13.08 -5.73 15.52
N MET A 28 -13.10 -5.28 16.78
CA MET A 28 -14.04 -4.25 17.23
C MET A 28 -13.84 -2.94 16.47
N ILE A 29 -12.62 -2.47 16.30
CA ILE A 29 -12.30 -1.24 15.54
C ILE A 29 -12.63 -1.41 14.05
N ASN A 30 -12.38 -2.60 13.49
CA ASN A 30 -12.78 -2.94 12.13
C ASN A 30 -14.29 -2.76 11.90
N GLU A 31 -15.12 -3.23 12.83
CA GLU A 31 -16.59 -3.07 12.75
C GLU A 31 -17.03 -1.61 12.90
N ILE A 32 -16.38 -0.83 13.74
CA ILE A 32 -16.60 0.63 13.80
C ILE A 32 -16.28 1.27 12.44
N GLY A 33 -15.12 0.93 11.86
CA GLY A 33 -14.70 1.41 10.56
C GLY A 33 -15.67 1.06 9.43
N ARG A 34 -16.27 -0.13 9.48
CA ARG A 34 -17.28 -0.57 8.51
C ARG A 34 -18.52 0.33 8.49
N ARG A 35 -18.88 0.89 9.63
CA ARG A 35 -20.07 1.76 9.79
C ARG A 35 -19.81 3.22 9.48
N VAL A 36 -18.53 3.61 9.29
CA VAL A 36 -18.17 5.01 9.01
C VAL A 36 -17.90 5.18 7.50
N MET A 37 -18.75 5.93 6.84
CA MET A 37 -18.65 6.26 5.42
C MET A 37 -18.38 7.75 5.24
N GLN A 38 -17.28 8.10 4.59
CA GLN A 38 -16.93 9.48 4.26
C GLN A 38 -17.58 9.88 2.94
N GLY A 39 -18.35 10.97 2.94
CA GLY A 39 -19.01 11.47 1.72
C GLY A 39 -19.95 10.48 1.03
N GLY A 40 -20.46 9.49 1.77
CA GLY A 40 -21.39 8.49 1.27
C GLY A 40 -20.83 7.38 0.38
N SER A 41 -19.55 7.45 0.00
CA SER A 41 -18.94 6.47 -0.91
C SER A 41 -17.55 5.96 -0.46
N ARG A 42 -16.82 6.74 0.35
CA ARG A 42 -15.48 6.39 0.78
C ARG A 42 -15.51 5.65 2.11
N ARG A 43 -15.06 4.40 2.13
CA ARG A 43 -14.95 3.60 3.34
C ARG A 43 -13.86 4.13 4.26
N SER A 44 -13.97 3.83 5.55
CA SER A 44 -12.90 4.05 6.54
C SER A 44 -11.64 3.27 6.14
N ALA A 45 -10.48 3.85 6.42
CA ALA A 45 -9.19 3.22 6.19
C ALA A 45 -8.47 3.07 7.54
N ILE A 46 -8.19 1.82 7.92
CA ILE A 46 -7.59 1.45 9.21
C ILE A 46 -6.30 0.69 8.95
N TYR A 47 -5.32 0.93 9.79
CA TYR A 47 -4.09 0.16 9.85
C TYR A 47 -3.94 -0.47 11.23
N ALA A 48 -3.50 -1.72 11.29
CA ALA A 48 -3.14 -2.39 12.52
C ALA A 48 -1.82 -3.15 12.34
N SER A 49 -0.98 -3.10 13.36
CA SER A 49 0.30 -3.82 13.35
C SER A 49 0.55 -4.55 14.66
N LEU A 50 1.36 -5.59 14.59
CA LEU A 50 1.80 -6.37 15.72
C LEU A 50 3.29 -6.67 15.59
N ASN A 51 4.04 -6.58 16.71
CA ASN A 51 5.47 -6.92 16.73
C ASN A 51 5.67 -8.42 16.48
N TRP A 52 6.72 -8.77 15.75
CA TRP A 52 7.05 -10.13 15.38
C TRP A 52 7.31 -11.07 16.57
N GLN A 53 7.68 -10.55 17.74
CA GLN A 53 7.90 -11.31 18.97
C GLN A 53 6.64 -11.44 19.84
N HIS A 54 5.52 -10.82 19.45
CA HIS A 54 4.29 -10.89 20.24
C HIS A 54 3.77 -12.34 20.29
N ARG A 55 3.36 -12.82 21.46
CA ARG A 55 2.90 -14.21 21.64
C ARG A 55 1.64 -14.58 20.84
N ASP A 56 0.86 -13.61 20.38
CA ASP A 56 -0.28 -13.83 19.48
C ASP A 56 0.08 -13.67 17.99
N ILE A 57 1.38 -13.64 17.64
CA ILE A 57 1.80 -13.36 16.27
C ILE A 57 1.29 -14.42 15.27
N GLU A 58 1.30 -15.68 15.64
CA GLU A 58 0.82 -16.77 14.76
C GLU A 58 -0.66 -16.61 14.40
N LYS A 59 -1.50 -16.24 15.39
CA LYS A 59 -2.92 -15.94 15.15
C LYS A 59 -3.09 -14.68 14.28
N PHE A 60 -2.25 -13.69 14.48
CA PHE A 60 -2.27 -12.46 13.69
C PHE A 60 -1.87 -12.71 12.23
N LEU A 61 -0.87 -13.53 11.99
CA LEU A 61 -0.42 -13.90 10.65
C LEU A 61 -1.53 -14.53 9.79
N THR A 62 -2.42 -15.31 10.41
CA THR A 62 -3.45 -16.08 9.71
C THR A 62 -4.86 -15.49 9.79
N VAL A 63 -5.04 -14.35 10.49
CA VAL A 63 -6.36 -13.76 10.76
C VAL A 63 -7.15 -13.37 9.49
N LYS A 64 -6.47 -13.21 8.36
CA LYS A 64 -7.07 -12.91 7.05
C LYS A 64 -6.99 -14.07 6.05
N ASN A 65 -6.71 -15.25 6.49
CA ASN A 65 -6.74 -16.44 5.62
C ASN A 65 -8.18 -16.92 5.40
N TRP A 66 -8.96 -16.07 4.73
CA TRP A 66 -10.40 -16.22 4.59
C TRP A 66 -10.83 -17.48 3.84
N TYR A 67 -9.99 -18.02 2.97
CA TYR A 67 -10.30 -19.26 2.24
C TYR A 67 -10.19 -20.51 3.10
N GLU A 68 -9.43 -20.46 4.20
CA GLU A 68 -9.29 -21.56 5.17
C GLU A 68 -10.23 -21.41 6.38
N MET A 69 -10.97 -20.30 6.48
CA MET A 69 -11.88 -20.02 7.58
C MET A 69 -13.33 -20.22 7.15
N THR A 70 -14.04 -21.15 7.78
CA THR A 70 -15.45 -21.41 7.51
C THR A 70 -16.37 -20.41 8.20
N VAL A 71 -17.52 -20.12 7.60
CA VAL A 71 -18.53 -19.21 8.15
C VAL A 71 -19.53 -19.99 8.99
N GLY A 72 -19.43 -19.89 10.32
CA GLY A 72 -20.29 -20.61 11.25
C GLY A 72 -20.26 -22.12 10.99
N ASP A 73 -21.45 -22.74 10.95
CA ASP A 73 -21.60 -24.17 10.68
C ASP A 73 -21.81 -24.49 9.18
N THR A 74 -21.45 -23.58 8.29
CA THR A 74 -21.61 -23.76 6.84
C THR A 74 -20.41 -24.48 6.21
N GLU A 75 -20.60 -25.02 5.00
CA GLU A 75 -19.51 -25.59 4.19
C GLU A 75 -18.68 -24.54 3.44
N TYR A 76 -19.09 -23.24 3.50
CA TYR A 76 -18.47 -22.17 2.75
C TYR A 76 -17.43 -21.43 3.58
N SER A 77 -16.30 -21.09 2.93
CA SER A 77 -15.30 -20.20 3.53
C SER A 77 -15.68 -18.73 3.37
N TYR A 78 -15.12 -17.88 4.26
CA TYR A 78 -15.25 -16.42 4.13
C TYR A 78 -14.83 -15.93 2.75
N GLY A 79 -13.74 -16.48 2.17
CA GLY A 79 -13.25 -16.11 0.84
C GLY A 79 -14.26 -16.42 -0.25
N GLN A 80 -14.82 -17.62 -0.28
CA GLN A 80 -15.84 -18.02 -1.26
C GLN A 80 -17.08 -17.13 -1.24
N ILE A 81 -17.58 -16.79 -0.04
CA ILE A 81 -18.73 -15.89 0.08
C ILE A 81 -18.36 -14.47 -0.36
N LYS A 82 -17.15 -13.99 0.00
CA LYS A 82 -16.66 -12.67 -0.37
C LYS A 82 -16.52 -12.45 -1.88
N GLU A 83 -16.21 -13.50 -2.63
CA GLU A 83 -16.17 -13.46 -4.10
C GLU A 83 -17.54 -13.18 -4.72
N GLN A 84 -18.58 -13.73 -4.12
CA GLN A 84 -19.97 -13.58 -4.59
C GLN A 84 -20.61 -12.31 -4.06
N ASP A 85 -20.40 -11.99 -2.78
CA ASP A 85 -20.86 -10.75 -2.14
C ASP A 85 -19.68 -9.92 -1.62
N PHE A 86 -19.27 -8.95 -2.41
CA PHE A 86 -18.20 -8.02 -2.04
C PHE A 86 -18.45 -7.31 -0.69
N ASN A 87 -19.68 -7.12 -0.29
CA ASN A 87 -20.06 -6.44 0.95
C ASN A 87 -20.12 -7.39 2.16
N PHE A 88 -19.99 -8.71 1.93
CA PHE A 88 -19.94 -9.68 3.03
C PHE A 88 -18.83 -9.36 4.02
N SER A 89 -19.13 -9.43 5.31
CA SER A 89 -18.21 -9.08 6.40
C SER A 89 -17.21 -10.21 6.66
N CYS A 90 -15.93 -9.93 6.45
CA CYS A 90 -14.85 -10.85 6.79
C CYS A 90 -13.97 -10.28 7.91
N PRO A 91 -13.25 -11.12 8.68
CA PRO A 91 -12.33 -10.65 9.71
C PRO A 91 -11.32 -9.63 9.16
N LEU A 92 -11.25 -8.45 9.77
CA LEU A 92 -10.33 -7.36 9.43
C LEU A 92 -10.36 -6.86 7.97
N ASP A 93 -11.48 -7.02 7.24
CA ASP A 93 -11.60 -6.62 5.83
C ASP A 93 -11.58 -5.08 5.61
N MET A 94 -11.77 -4.29 6.67
CA MET A 94 -11.65 -2.83 6.65
C MET A 94 -10.28 -2.34 7.15
N THR A 95 -9.39 -3.26 7.54
CA THR A 95 -8.13 -2.96 8.23
C THR A 95 -6.96 -3.55 7.46
N ASN A 96 -6.00 -2.73 7.05
CA ASN A 96 -4.71 -3.22 6.55
C ASN A 96 -3.84 -3.65 7.73
N ILE A 97 -3.20 -4.80 7.63
CA ILE A 97 -2.39 -5.36 8.70
C ILE A 97 -0.93 -5.55 8.26
N SER A 98 0.01 -5.33 9.19
CA SER A 98 1.45 -5.58 8.96
C SER A 98 2.13 -6.09 10.22
N VAL A 99 3.18 -6.86 10.05
CA VAL A 99 4.08 -7.25 11.14
C VAL A 99 5.17 -6.20 11.29
N ASN A 100 5.40 -5.73 12.53
CA ASN A 100 6.50 -4.84 12.86
C ASN A 100 7.76 -5.66 13.14
N TYR A 101 8.82 -5.38 12.38
CA TYR A 101 10.17 -5.90 12.57
C TYR A 101 11.06 -4.77 13.09
N ASP A 102 11.75 -5.03 14.21
CA ASP A 102 12.54 -4.09 14.98
C ASP A 102 14.04 -4.35 14.85
N THR A 103 14.84 -3.61 15.63
CA THR A 103 16.31 -3.72 15.64
C THR A 103 16.77 -5.12 16.03
N ASP A 104 16.09 -5.78 16.97
CA ASP A 104 16.47 -7.14 17.39
C ASP A 104 16.35 -8.13 16.24
N TRP A 105 15.29 -8.03 15.44
CA TRP A 105 15.11 -8.89 14.27
C TRP A 105 16.23 -8.69 13.24
N ILE A 106 16.56 -7.46 12.88
CA ILE A 106 17.56 -7.21 11.83
C ILE A 106 18.98 -7.57 12.28
N LEU A 107 19.32 -7.34 13.56
CA LEU A 107 20.62 -7.75 14.10
C LEU A 107 20.74 -9.29 14.10
N ASN A 108 19.70 -10.01 14.49
CA ASN A 108 19.68 -11.47 14.42
C ASN A 108 19.86 -11.97 12.97
N TYR A 109 19.15 -11.36 12.02
CA TYR A 109 19.30 -11.69 10.59
C TYR A 109 20.73 -11.42 10.09
N MET A 110 21.34 -10.29 10.47
CA MET A 110 22.70 -9.94 10.05
C MET A 110 23.73 -10.94 10.57
N GLU A 111 23.56 -11.41 11.81
CA GLU A 111 24.45 -12.37 12.44
C GLU A 111 24.29 -13.78 11.86
N ASN A 112 23.05 -14.27 11.77
CA ASN A 112 22.75 -15.67 11.48
C ASN A 112 22.41 -15.93 10.00
N ARG A 113 22.11 -14.89 9.24
CA ARG A 113 21.58 -14.99 7.85
C ARG A 113 20.29 -15.81 7.75
N ASP A 114 19.53 -15.84 8.84
CA ASP A 114 18.24 -16.51 8.97
C ASP A 114 17.19 -15.49 9.35
N ALA A 115 16.17 -15.36 8.51
CA ALA A 115 15.05 -14.43 8.72
C ALA A 115 14.07 -14.90 9.81
N GLY A 116 14.13 -16.17 10.21
CA GLY A 116 13.30 -16.81 11.22
C GLY A 116 11.91 -17.21 10.72
N ASP A 117 11.29 -18.12 11.47
CA ASP A 117 10.01 -18.74 11.08
C ASP A 117 8.85 -17.74 10.96
N VAL A 118 8.78 -16.75 11.85
CA VAL A 118 7.74 -15.69 11.81
C VAL A 118 7.81 -14.91 10.50
N PHE A 119 9.02 -14.53 10.08
CA PHE A 119 9.20 -13.79 8.82
C PHE A 119 8.85 -14.65 7.61
N LYS A 120 9.31 -15.91 7.60
CA LYS A 120 8.98 -16.86 6.53
C LYS A 120 7.47 -17.11 6.44
N THR A 121 6.80 -17.31 7.57
CA THR A 121 5.34 -17.47 7.62
C THR A 121 4.63 -16.19 7.15
N ASN A 122 5.12 -15.00 7.54
CA ASN A 122 4.59 -13.74 7.03
C ASN A 122 4.72 -13.65 5.50
N VAL A 123 5.88 -14.03 4.95
CA VAL A 123 6.07 -14.07 3.49
C VAL A 123 5.07 -15.02 2.84
N GLN A 124 4.92 -16.24 3.35
CA GLN A 124 3.96 -17.22 2.82
C GLN A 124 2.52 -16.69 2.84
N GLN A 125 2.07 -16.10 3.95
CA GLN A 125 0.74 -15.48 4.04
C GLN A 125 0.60 -14.29 3.09
N ALA A 126 1.60 -13.43 2.98
CA ALA A 126 1.58 -12.32 2.04
C ALA A 126 1.50 -12.78 0.58
N LEU A 127 2.25 -13.83 0.19
CA LEU A 127 2.22 -14.42 -1.14
C LEU A 127 0.89 -15.10 -1.48
N SER A 128 0.18 -15.61 -0.48
CA SER A 128 -1.11 -16.30 -0.68
C SER A 128 -2.32 -15.38 -0.55
N THR A 129 -2.33 -14.48 0.42
CA THR A 129 -3.51 -13.66 0.77
C THR A 129 -3.31 -12.15 0.58
N GLY A 130 -2.08 -11.69 0.30
CA GLY A 130 -1.72 -10.27 0.20
C GLY A 130 -1.43 -9.61 1.56
N GLU A 131 -1.62 -10.29 2.68
CA GLU A 131 -1.41 -9.75 4.03
C GLU A 131 -1.06 -10.87 5.02
N PRO A 132 -0.34 -10.55 6.12
CA PRO A 132 0.12 -9.21 6.52
C PRO A 132 1.23 -8.64 5.65
N GLY A 133 1.26 -7.30 5.53
CA GLY A 133 2.42 -6.58 5.00
C GLY A 133 3.57 -6.54 6.01
N PHE A 134 4.65 -5.86 5.64
CA PHE A 134 5.86 -5.73 6.43
C PHE A 134 6.11 -4.28 6.81
N SER A 135 6.45 -4.05 8.09
CA SER A 135 6.81 -2.75 8.63
C SER A 135 8.19 -2.87 9.26
N PHE A 136 9.18 -2.20 8.67
CA PHE A 136 10.58 -2.24 9.09
C PHE A 136 10.92 -0.96 9.86
N ASN A 137 11.25 -1.10 11.15
CA ASN A 137 11.55 -0.02 12.05
C ASN A 137 12.83 -0.35 12.82
N PHE A 138 13.97 0.11 12.30
CA PHE A 138 15.28 -0.28 12.80
C PHE A 138 16.05 0.91 13.35
N PHE A 139 16.87 0.70 14.36
CA PHE A 139 17.80 1.64 14.95
C PHE A 139 17.08 2.92 15.43
N ASP A 140 17.48 4.07 14.92
CA ASP A 140 16.89 5.38 15.23
C ASP A 140 15.43 5.53 14.81
N LYS A 141 14.88 4.57 14.07
CA LYS A 141 13.50 4.51 13.60
C LYS A 141 12.64 3.45 14.30
N GLU A 142 13.16 2.80 15.32
CA GLU A 142 12.52 1.66 15.99
C GLU A 142 11.15 2.00 16.56
N GLU A 143 11.00 3.20 17.11
CA GLU A 143 9.74 3.67 17.70
C GLU A 143 8.70 4.17 16.67
N GLU A 144 9.09 4.34 15.38
CA GLU A 144 8.18 4.81 14.34
C GLU A 144 7.23 3.71 13.82
N THR A 145 6.51 3.04 14.73
CA THR A 145 5.63 1.90 14.45
C THR A 145 4.20 2.31 14.05
N LEU A 146 3.83 3.56 14.27
CA LEU A 146 2.51 4.07 13.94
C LEU A 146 2.46 4.50 12.48
N ARG A 147 1.43 4.05 11.76
CA ARG A 147 1.31 4.30 10.31
C ARG A 147 -0.12 4.65 9.92
N ASN A 148 -0.26 5.35 8.79
CA ASN A 148 -1.54 5.46 8.12
C ASN A 148 -1.88 4.17 7.35
N ALA A 149 -3.11 4.06 6.86
CA ALA A 149 -3.61 2.85 6.20
C ALA A 149 -2.82 2.44 4.95
N CYS A 150 -2.22 3.41 4.25
CA CYS A 150 -1.41 3.16 3.05
C CYS A 150 0.08 2.98 3.37
N THR A 151 0.46 3.06 4.65
CA THR A 151 1.78 2.77 5.24
C THR A 151 2.93 3.73 4.88
N GLU A 152 2.72 4.77 4.08
CA GLU A 152 3.77 5.73 3.71
C GLU A 152 4.17 6.69 4.83
N VAL A 153 3.25 7.02 5.75
CA VAL A 153 3.55 7.87 6.91
C VAL A 153 3.99 7.01 8.07
N CYS A 154 5.12 7.33 8.69
CA CYS A 154 5.65 6.66 9.87
C CYS A 154 5.77 7.68 11.01
N SER A 155 5.37 7.32 12.22
CA SER A 155 5.48 8.17 13.41
C SER A 155 5.69 7.35 14.68
N GLU A 156 6.38 7.94 15.65
CA GLU A 156 6.45 7.46 17.03
C GLU A 156 5.30 7.99 17.89
N ASP A 157 4.75 9.14 17.52
CA ASP A 157 3.73 9.83 18.27
C ASP A 157 2.31 9.46 17.80
N ASP A 158 1.44 9.14 18.73
CA ASP A 158 0.01 9.08 18.43
C ASP A 158 -0.55 10.50 18.17
N SER A 159 -1.63 10.59 17.43
CA SER A 159 -2.24 11.86 17.04
C SER A 159 -1.36 12.75 16.15
N ASP A 160 -0.37 12.16 15.47
CA ASP A 160 0.43 12.86 14.48
C ASP A 160 -0.35 13.08 13.18
N VAL A 161 0.06 14.08 12.43
CA VAL A 161 -0.52 14.43 11.13
C VAL A 161 0.58 14.68 10.11
N CYS A 162 0.31 14.29 8.87
CA CYS A 162 1.22 14.52 7.76
C CYS A 162 0.42 14.98 6.54
N ASN A 163 0.70 16.20 6.08
CA ASN A 163 0.15 16.66 4.81
C ASN A 163 0.94 16.03 3.67
N LEU A 164 0.21 15.40 2.74
CA LEU A 164 0.78 14.76 1.56
C LEU A 164 0.66 15.66 0.35
N GLY A 165 1.69 15.65 -0.48
CA GLY A 165 1.69 16.26 -1.81
C GLY A 165 2.61 15.48 -2.72
N SER A 166 2.29 15.40 -4.02
CA SER A 166 3.08 14.60 -4.96
C SER A 166 3.41 15.42 -6.20
N VAL A 167 4.70 15.51 -6.51
CA VAL A 167 5.20 16.13 -7.75
C VAL A 167 5.11 15.10 -8.87
N ASN A 168 4.50 15.49 -9.99
CA ASN A 168 4.43 14.64 -11.18
C ASN A 168 5.76 14.69 -11.95
N LEU A 169 6.62 13.70 -11.70
CA LEU A 169 7.92 13.58 -12.31
C LEU A 169 7.83 13.41 -13.84
N GLY A 170 6.79 12.72 -14.31
CA GLY A 170 6.55 12.50 -15.74
C GLY A 170 6.26 13.75 -16.55
N ARG A 171 5.99 14.90 -15.87
CA ARG A 171 5.71 16.21 -16.50
C ARG A 171 6.83 17.23 -16.34
N VAL A 172 7.99 16.81 -15.85
CA VAL A 172 9.14 17.70 -15.65
C VAL A 172 10.27 17.28 -16.57
N ASP A 173 10.70 18.19 -17.44
CA ASP A 173 11.66 17.87 -18.51
C ASP A 173 13.11 17.98 -18.06
N ASN A 174 13.42 18.92 -17.15
CA ASN A 174 14.79 19.18 -16.76
C ASN A 174 14.98 19.32 -15.26
N ILE A 175 16.17 18.98 -14.79
CA ILE A 175 16.50 18.92 -13.37
C ILE A 175 16.50 20.29 -12.67
N ARG A 176 16.72 21.39 -13.39
CA ARG A 176 16.68 22.75 -12.82
C ARG A 176 15.25 23.14 -12.47
N GLU A 177 14.33 22.90 -13.38
CA GLU A 177 12.89 23.10 -13.14
C GLU A 177 12.42 22.19 -12.00
N PHE A 178 12.83 20.93 -12.01
CA PHE A 178 12.53 20.00 -10.92
C PHE A 178 12.95 20.53 -9.56
N SER A 179 14.18 21.05 -9.44
CA SER A 179 14.68 21.67 -8.21
C SER A 179 13.78 22.82 -7.72
N GLN A 180 13.32 23.68 -8.64
CA GLN A 180 12.43 24.79 -8.30
C GLN A 180 11.05 24.32 -7.85
N ILE A 181 10.52 23.29 -8.50
CA ILE A 181 9.24 22.67 -8.13
C ILE A 181 9.34 22.04 -6.74
N ILE A 182 10.42 21.30 -6.44
CA ILE A 182 10.63 20.70 -5.12
C ILE A 182 10.73 21.77 -4.01
N GLU A 183 11.45 22.86 -4.27
CA GLU A 183 11.52 23.99 -3.34
C GLU A 183 10.12 24.57 -3.05
N LEU A 184 9.36 24.87 -4.10
CA LEU A 184 8.03 25.45 -3.97
C LEU A 184 7.05 24.50 -3.29
N ALA A 185 7.06 23.22 -3.67
CA ALA A 185 6.19 22.19 -3.09
C ALA A 185 6.48 21.97 -1.59
N THR A 186 7.76 22.00 -1.19
CA THR A 186 8.14 21.90 0.23
C THR A 186 7.59 23.06 1.04
N LYS A 187 7.76 24.31 0.56
CA LYS A 187 7.19 25.50 1.20
C LYS A 187 5.67 25.44 1.27
N PHE A 188 5.03 25.02 0.19
CA PHE A 188 3.57 24.91 0.12
C PHE A 188 3.04 23.91 1.15
N LEU A 189 3.65 22.72 1.25
CA LEU A 189 3.26 21.73 2.25
C LEU A 189 3.45 22.21 3.68
N LEU A 190 4.55 22.89 3.99
CA LEU A 190 4.79 23.45 5.31
C LEU A 190 3.73 24.51 5.66
N CYS A 191 3.40 25.41 4.74
CA CYS A 191 2.32 26.37 4.91
C CYS A 191 0.98 25.68 5.12
N GLY A 192 0.68 24.63 4.36
CA GLY A 192 -0.52 23.81 4.53
C GLY A 192 -0.59 23.15 5.90
N THR A 193 0.52 22.61 6.38
CA THR A 193 0.62 22.01 7.73
C THR A 193 0.32 23.01 8.82
N LEU A 194 0.86 24.23 8.72
CA LEU A 194 0.63 25.31 9.70
C LEU A 194 -0.81 25.83 9.68
N LYS A 195 -1.48 25.80 8.52
CA LYS A 195 -2.85 26.31 8.33
C LYS A 195 -3.93 25.24 8.51
N ALA A 196 -3.56 23.97 8.66
CA ALA A 196 -4.52 22.88 8.80
C ALA A 196 -5.39 23.05 10.04
N GLN A 197 -6.70 22.88 9.87
CA GLN A 197 -7.65 22.77 10.98
C GLN A 197 -7.65 21.31 11.46
N LEU A 198 -7.40 21.12 12.73
CA LEU A 198 -7.22 19.79 13.33
C LEU A 198 -8.33 19.50 14.34
N PRO A 199 -8.67 18.22 14.61
CA PRO A 199 -9.90 17.89 15.32
C PRO A 199 -9.87 18.17 16.82
N TYR A 200 -8.67 18.17 17.47
CA TYR A 200 -8.54 18.42 18.92
C TYR A 200 -7.11 18.81 19.33
N ASP A 201 -6.95 19.35 20.52
CA ASP A 201 -5.72 19.99 21.00
C ASP A 201 -4.46 19.12 20.95
N LYS A 202 -4.57 17.81 21.23
CA LYS A 202 -3.41 16.93 21.18
C LYS A 202 -2.80 16.88 19.77
N VAL A 203 -3.64 16.83 18.75
CA VAL A 203 -3.17 16.82 17.35
C VAL A 203 -2.43 18.09 17.00
N TYR A 204 -2.88 19.26 17.47
CA TYR A 204 -2.15 20.52 17.31
C TYR A 204 -0.77 20.48 17.97
N LYS A 205 -0.69 19.97 19.20
CA LYS A 205 0.59 19.86 19.96
C LYS A 205 1.58 18.95 19.25
N VAL A 206 1.13 17.79 18.78
CA VAL A 206 1.99 16.83 18.07
C VAL A 206 2.39 17.39 16.70
N ARG A 207 1.45 18.00 15.95
CA ARG A 207 1.78 18.72 14.73
C ARG A 207 2.86 19.76 14.94
N ASP A 208 2.76 20.58 16.00
CA ASP A 208 3.72 21.66 16.32
C ASP A 208 5.08 21.12 16.78
N LYS A 209 5.11 19.93 17.40
CA LYS A 209 6.34 19.18 17.70
C LYS A 209 7.00 18.69 16.41
N ASN A 210 6.26 17.97 15.57
CA ASN A 210 6.81 17.17 14.48
C ASN A 210 6.81 17.87 13.11
N ARG A 211 5.81 18.72 12.82
CA ARG A 211 5.62 19.41 11.51
C ARG A 211 5.89 18.50 10.29
N ARG A 212 5.53 17.24 10.41
CA ARG A 212 5.82 16.18 9.43
C ARG A 212 5.26 16.55 8.06
N LEU A 213 6.09 16.44 7.04
CA LEU A 213 5.73 16.66 5.64
C LEU A 213 5.85 15.36 4.86
N GLY A 214 4.90 15.13 3.97
CA GLY A 214 4.90 13.98 3.07
C GLY A 214 5.01 14.42 1.62
N LEU A 215 6.10 15.11 1.26
CA LEU A 215 6.37 15.38 -0.15
C LEU A 215 6.70 14.08 -0.86
N GLY A 216 5.93 13.72 -1.86
CA GLY A 216 6.08 12.50 -2.65
C GLY A 216 6.29 12.80 -4.13
N LEU A 217 6.47 11.73 -4.88
CA LEU A 217 6.61 11.72 -6.34
C LEU A 217 5.52 10.83 -6.94
N MET A 218 5.02 11.18 -8.12
CA MET A 218 4.20 10.34 -8.99
C MET A 218 4.69 10.48 -10.43
N GLY A 219 4.21 9.65 -11.34
CA GLY A 219 4.67 9.68 -12.73
C GLY A 219 6.10 9.15 -12.93
N MET A 220 6.63 8.39 -11.98
CA MET A 220 8.02 7.92 -12.08
C MET A 220 8.22 6.93 -13.22
N HIS A 221 7.28 6.01 -13.42
CA HIS A 221 7.37 5.07 -14.54
C HIS A 221 7.22 5.78 -15.90
N GLU A 222 6.31 6.74 -16.01
CA GLU A 222 6.19 7.60 -17.19
C GLU A 222 7.51 8.33 -17.49
N TRP A 223 8.18 8.87 -16.46
CA TRP A 223 9.48 9.51 -16.59
C TRP A 223 10.54 8.56 -17.14
N LEU A 224 10.58 7.30 -16.65
CA LEU A 224 11.50 6.25 -17.13
C LEU A 224 11.24 5.92 -18.60
N ILE A 225 9.99 5.66 -18.96
CA ILE A 225 9.62 5.27 -20.34
C ILE A 225 9.96 6.38 -21.33
N LYS A 226 9.62 7.65 -21.04
CA LYS A 226 9.95 8.80 -21.88
C LYS A 226 11.45 8.93 -22.16
N ARG A 227 12.29 8.49 -21.23
CA ARG A 227 13.76 8.46 -21.35
C ARG A 227 14.30 7.11 -21.84
N ARG A 228 13.44 6.16 -22.18
CA ARG A 228 13.78 4.83 -22.67
C ARG A 228 14.58 4.00 -21.64
N TYR A 229 14.36 4.24 -20.36
CA TYR A 229 14.90 3.42 -19.29
C TYR A 229 13.96 2.25 -18.97
N LYS A 230 14.56 1.14 -18.56
CA LYS A 230 13.84 0.05 -17.92
C LYS A 230 13.35 0.48 -16.54
N TYR A 231 12.48 -0.31 -15.94
CA TYR A 231 12.02 -0.10 -14.56
C TYR A 231 13.15 -0.44 -13.56
N GLU A 232 14.13 0.46 -13.47
CA GLU A 232 15.31 0.40 -12.58
C GLU A 232 15.79 1.83 -12.28
N VAL A 233 16.50 2.00 -11.16
CA VAL A 233 17.04 3.32 -10.81
C VAL A 233 18.34 3.55 -11.56
N SER A 234 18.23 4.26 -12.69
CA SER A 234 19.36 4.66 -13.52
C SER A 234 20.24 5.73 -12.85
N THR A 235 21.45 5.90 -13.33
CA THR A 235 22.34 7.00 -12.86
C THR A 235 21.68 8.38 -12.98
N GLU A 236 20.85 8.59 -14.01
CA GLU A 236 20.11 9.85 -14.14
C GLU A 236 19.03 9.97 -13.07
N LEU A 237 18.25 8.91 -12.82
CA LEU A 237 17.23 8.95 -11.78
C LEU A 237 17.85 9.15 -10.40
N HIS A 238 19.00 8.56 -10.09
CA HIS A 238 19.75 8.84 -8.85
C HIS A 238 20.07 10.33 -8.68
N LYS A 239 20.45 11.03 -9.75
CA LYS A 239 20.69 12.47 -9.67
C LYS A 239 19.42 13.25 -9.36
N TRP A 240 18.29 12.89 -9.98
CA TRP A 240 17.01 13.52 -9.71
C TRP A 240 16.53 13.26 -8.28
N LEU A 241 16.65 12.03 -7.80
CA LEU A 241 16.33 11.67 -6.41
C LEU A 241 17.23 12.39 -5.40
N SER A 242 18.52 12.59 -5.72
CA SER A 242 19.44 13.38 -4.90
C SER A 242 19.02 14.85 -4.81
N VAL A 243 18.55 15.45 -5.93
CA VAL A 243 17.99 16.80 -5.94
C VAL A 243 16.70 16.86 -5.11
N TYR A 244 15.81 15.88 -5.28
CA TYR A 244 14.58 15.76 -4.48
C TYR A 244 14.88 15.77 -2.98
N LYS A 245 15.80 14.93 -2.52
CA LYS A 245 16.23 14.88 -1.13
C LYS A 245 16.90 16.16 -0.66
N GLY A 246 17.96 16.59 -1.34
CA GLY A 246 18.78 17.72 -0.91
C GLY A 246 18.02 19.06 -0.93
N VAL A 247 17.17 19.28 -1.93
CA VAL A 247 16.39 20.52 -2.03
C VAL A 247 15.28 20.54 -0.98
N SER A 248 14.53 19.44 -0.78
CA SER A 248 13.48 19.41 0.23
C SER A 248 14.04 19.59 1.65
N ASP A 249 15.17 18.94 2.00
CA ASP A 249 15.82 19.08 3.31
C ASP A 249 16.33 20.52 3.55
N LYS A 250 17.01 21.10 2.56
CA LYS A 250 17.49 22.47 2.66
C LYS A 250 16.34 23.47 2.78
N THR A 251 15.30 23.30 1.96
CA THR A 251 14.17 24.23 1.93
C THR A 251 13.36 24.16 3.21
N SER A 252 13.03 22.95 3.70
CA SER A 252 12.26 22.81 4.93
C SER A 252 13.00 23.42 6.13
N SER A 253 14.30 23.20 6.24
CA SER A 253 15.13 23.78 7.30
C SER A 253 15.19 25.30 7.20
N SER A 254 15.59 25.86 6.07
CA SER A 254 15.75 27.32 5.91
C SER A 254 14.43 28.08 6.01
N PHE A 255 13.34 27.50 5.51
CA PHE A 255 12.03 28.13 5.58
C PHE A 255 11.44 28.07 7.01
N SER A 256 11.68 26.96 7.75
CA SER A 256 11.33 26.88 9.18
C SER A 256 12.10 27.91 10.01
N ASP A 257 13.41 28.09 9.74
CA ASP A 257 14.23 29.10 10.42
C ASP A 257 13.70 30.52 10.13
N THR A 258 13.29 30.81 8.88
CA THR A 258 12.67 32.09 8.50
C THR A 258 11.35 32.36 9.22
N LEU A 259 10.57 31.30 9.49
CA LEU A 259 9.29 31.38 10.19
C LEU A 259 9.43 31.28 11.72
N GLU A 260 10.65 31.11 12.24
CA GLU A 260 10.96 30.95 13.66
C GLU A 260 10.19 29.77 14.31
N ILE A 261 10.11 28.64 13.58
CA ILE A 261 9.41 27.42 14.01
C ILE A 261 10.36 26.22 14.07
N SER A 262 9.95 25.14 14.78
CA SER A 262 10.71 23.88 14.75
C SER A 262 10.74 23.30 13.33
N ARG A 263 11.86 22.69 12.96
CA ARG A 263 12.02 22.03 11.68
C ARG A 263 11.19 20.74 11.60
N PRO A 264 10.66 20.38 10.42
CA PRO A 264 10.01 19.10 10.21
C PRO A 264 10.91 17.92 10.60
N VAL A 265 10.36 16.93 11.32
CA VAL A 265 11.09 15.70 11.67
C VAL A 265 11.27 14.76 10.46
N ALA A 266 10.41 14.91 9.44
CA ALA A 266 10.51 14.22 8.16
C ALA A 266 9.91 15.10 7.06
N ASN A 267 10.45 14.99 5.85
CA ASN A 267 10.06 15.82 4.71
C ASN A 267 9.36 15.03 3.60
N ARG A 268 9.63 13.73 3.48
CA ARG A 268 9.26 12.93 2.31
C ARG A 268 8.56 11.63 2.67
N ALA A 269 7.46 11.37 1.95
CA ALA A 269 6.76 10.10 1.91
C ALA A 269 6.17 9.91 0.52
N ILE A 270 6.14 8.71 -0.02
CA ILE A 270 5.53 8.47 -1.32
C ILE A 270 4.17 7.80 -1.12
N ALA A 271 3.12 8.59 -1.33
CA ALA A 271 1.73 8.16 -1.28
C ALA A 271 1.33 7.37 -2.54
N PRO A 272 0.26 6.56 -2.48
CA PRO A 272 -0.20 5.77 -3.63
C PRO A 272 -0.64 6.60 -4.83
N THR A 273 -1.14 7.82 -4.61
CA THR A 273 -1.60 8.78 -5.63
C THR A 273 -2.65 8.25 -6.61
N GLY A 274 -3.43 7.24 -6.23
CA GLY A 274 -4.37 6.57 -7.14
C GLY A 274 -5.33 7.53 -7.84
N SER A 275 -6.11 8.31 -7.09
CA SER A 275 -7.09 9.25 -7.65
C SER A 275 -6.44 10.44 -8.34
N ILE A 276 -5.40 11.03 -7.75
CA ILE A 276 -4.73 12.21 -8.33
C ILE A 276 -3.87 11.84 -9.54
N GLY A 277 -3.32 10.63 -9.60
CA GLY A 277 -2.62 10.12 -10.78
C GLY A 277 -3.56 9.95 -11.98
N ILE A 278 -4.75 9.39 -11.75
CA ILE A 278 -5.80 9.28 -12.79
C ILE A 278 -6.22 10.68 -13.26
N LEU A 279 -6.47 11.62 -12.33
CA LEU A 279 -6.84 12.99 -12.66
C LEU A 279 -5.77 13.71 -13.47
N ALA A 280 -4.50 13.49 -13.13
CA ALA A 280 -3.35 14.10 -13.81
C ALA A 280 -2.93 13.34 -15.08
N GLY A 281 -3.54 12.20 -15.41
CA GLY A 281 -3.18 11.38 -16.56
C GLY A 281 -1.74 10.87 -16.51
N THR A 282 -1.30 10.35 -15.35
CA THR A 282 0.07 9.90 -15.12
C THR A 282 0.12 8.60 -14.31
N SER A 283 1.26 7.93 -14.32
CA SER A 283 1.47 6.76 -13.47
C SER A 283 1.50 7.13 -11.98
N THR A 284 1.00 6.24 -11.13
CA THR A 284 0.80 6.49 -9.70
C THR A 284 2.07 6.22 -8.88
N GLY A 285 2.45 7.14 -8.00
CA GLY A 285 3.62 6.99 -7.13
C GLY A 285 4.86 6.54 -7.89
N ILE A 286 5.50 5.51 -7.37
CA ILE A 286 6.61 4.81 -8.04
C ILE A 286 6.15 3.58 -8.83
N GLU A 287 4.83 3.34 -8.90
CA GLU A 287 4.31 2.12 -9.51
C GLU A 287 4.54 2.08 -11.03
N PRO A 288 4.86 0.92 -11.58
CA PRO A 288 4.74 0.73 -13.02
C PRO A 288 3.27 0.83 -13.43
N ILE A 289 3.02 1.24 -14.67
CA ILE A 289 1.69 1.14 -15.28
C ILE A 289 1.19 -0.29 -15.11
N PHE A 290 -0.03 -0.47 -14.60
CA PHE A 290 -0.59 -1.80 -14.32
C PHE A 290 -0.56 -2.71 -15.56
N ALA A 291 -1.14 -2.25 -16.64
CA ALA A 291 -1.08 -2.83 -17.98
C ALA A 291 -1.34 -1.71 -18.99
N VAL A 292 -0.81 -1.84 -20.21
CA VAL A 292 -1.05 -0.86 -21.28
C VAL A 292 -2.53 -0.76 -21.63
N ALA A 293 -3.24 -1.89 -21.60
CA ALA A 293 -4.67 -1.99 -21.86
C ALA A 293 -5.31 -3.05 -20.96
N TYR A 294 -6.50 -2.75 -20.45
CA TYR A 294 -7.20 -3.63 -19.51
C TYR A 294 -8.72 -3.42 -19.53
N LYS A 295 -9.45 -4.42 -19.04
CA LYS A 295 -10.83 -4.29 -18.61
C LYS A 295 -10.85 -3.88 -17.14
N ARG A 296 -11.51 -2.80 -16.80
CA ARG A 296 -11.76 -2.44 -15.40
C ARG A 296 -13.15 -2.88 -14.99
N ARG A 297 -13.26 -3.42 -13.78
CA ARG A 297 -14.52 -3.78 -13.12
C ARG A 297 -14.91 -2.68 -12.13
N PHE A 298 -16.17 -2.30 -12.14
CA PHE A 298 -16.71 -1.32 -11.19
C PHE A 298 -18.17 -1.63 -10.85
N LEU A 299 -18.62 -1.21 -9.66
CA LEU A 299 -20.02 -1.35 -9.24
C LEU A 299 -20.84 -0.16 -9.73
N LYS A 300 -21.95 -0.44 -10.42
CA LYS A 300 -22.93 0.55 -10.80
C LYS A 300 -24.20 0.29 -9.98
N GLY A 301 -24.67 1.31 -9.24
CA GLY A 301 -25.87 1.18 -8.40
C GLY A 301 -25.73 0.25 -7.19
N GLN A 302 -24.53 0.04 -6.67
CA GLN A 302 -24.17 -0.77 -5.49
C GLN A 302 -24.28 -2.31 -5.61
N SER A 303 -24.88 -2.87 -6.66
CA SER A 303 -25.16 -4.31 -6.72
C SER A 303 -24.74 -5.02 -8.00
N ARG A 304 -24.38 -4.31 -9.06
CA ARG A 304 -24.04 -4.95 -10.34
C ARG A 304 -22.62 -4.60 -10.78
N TRP A 305 -21.88 -5.63 -11.19
CA TRP A 305 -20.57 -5.48 -11.79
C TRP A 305 -20.68 -5.10 -13.27
N HIS A 306 -20.06 -3.96 -13.59
CA HIS A 306 -19.87 -3.51 -14.97
C HIS A 306 -18.41 -3.58 -15.33
N TYR A 307 -18.14 -3.79 -16.60
CA TYR A 307 -16.79 -3.85 -17.17
C TYR A 307 -16.66 -2.78 -18.24
N GLN A 308 -15.46 -2.21 -18.35
CA GLN A 308 -15.14 -1.22 -19.37
C GLN A 308 -13.76 -1.46 -19.92
N TYR A 309 -13.61 -1.41 -21.24
CA TYR A 309 -12.29 -1.44 -21.89
C TYR A 309 -11.61 -0.08 -21.73
N VAL A 310 -10.35 -0.12 -21.29
CA VAL A 310 -9.55 1.07 -20.98
C VAL A 310 -8.14 0.88 -21.52
N ILE A 311 -7.59 1.93 -22.13
CA ILE A 311 -6.15 2.06 -22.38
C ILE A 311 -5.62 3.01 -21.31
N ASP A 312 -4.50 2.65 -20.68
CA ASP A 312 -3.86 3.52 -19.70
C ASP A 312 -3.49 4.85 -20.36
N SER A 313 -3.87 5.96 -19.73
CA SER A 313 -3.71 7.29 -20.34
C SER A 313 -2.26 7.70 -20.50
N ALA A 314 -1.38 7.32 -19.56
CA ALA A 314 0.04 7.58 -19.67
C ALA A 314 0.68 6.71 -20.77
N ALA A 315 0.25 5.45 -20.88
CA ALA A 315 0.70 4.58 -21.95
C ALA A 315 0.25 5.10 -23.33
N GLN A 316 -1.01 5.52 -23.47
CA GLN A 316 -1.54 6.08 -24.72
C GLN A 316 -0.77 7.33 -25.15
N GLU A 317 -0.53 8.27 -24.22
CA GLU A 317 0.26 9.47 -24.51
C GLU A 317 1.68 9.14 -24.98
N ILE A 318 2.32 8.16 -24.33
CA ILE A 318 3.67 7.71 -24.71
C ILE A 318 3.68 7.08 -26.11
N ILE A 319 2.67 6.26 -26.43
CA ILE A 319 2.52 5.67 -27.76
C ILE A 319 2.35 6.75 -28.82
N ASP A 320 1.46 7.72 -28.58
CA ASP A 320 1.11 8.77 -29.54
C ASP A 320 2.24 9.79 -29.77
N LEU A 321 2.88 10.24 -28.69
CA LEU A 321 3.88 11.33 -28.77
C LEU A 321 5.29 10.83 -29.05
N TYR A 322 5.64 9.63 -28.59
CA TYR A 322 7.01 9.11 -28.69
C TYR A 322 7.14 7.93 -29.65
N GLY A 323 6.03 7.45 -30.24
CA GLY A 323 6.02 6.36 -31.19
C GLY A 323 6.53 5.03 -30.60
N ILE A 324 6.37 4.84 -29.29
CA ILE A 324 6.80 3.62 -28.61
C ILE A 324 5.73 2.55 -28.82
N SER A 325 6.13 1.37 -29.34
CA SER A 325 5.21 0.24 -29.50
C SER A 325 4.61 -0.18 -28.15
N PRO A 326 3.29 -0.45 -28.06
CA PRO A 326 2.64 -0.94 -26.84
C PRO A 326 3.37 -2.13 -26.19
N ASP A 327 3.90 -3.05 -26.99
CA ASP A 327 4.61 -4.25 -26.54
C ASP A 327 5.98 -3.97 -25.89
N LYS A 328 6.49 -2.75 -26.03
CA LYS A 328 7.76 -2.32 -25.43
C LYS A 328 7.58 -1.56 -24.11
N ILE A 329 6.34 -1.29 -23.71
CA ILE A 329 6.03 -0.68 -22.44
C ILE A 329 5.92 -1.79 -21.40
N GLU A 330 6.94 -1.91 -20.55
CA GLU A 330 6.99 -2.90 -19.47
C GLU A 330 5.94 -2.53 -18.40
N SER A 331 4.99 -3.40 -18.11
CA SER A 331 3.90 -3.17 -17.15
C SER A 331 4.15 -3.84 -15.81
N ALA A 332 3.31 -3.56 -14.81
CA ALA A 332 3.35 -4.24 -13.51
C ALA A 332 3.19 -5.76 -13.66
N LEU A 333 2.37 -6.20 -14.61
CA LEU A 333 2.15 -7.63 -14.88
C LEU A 333 3.36 -8.29 -15.54
N ASP A 334 4.09 -7.57 -16.41
CA ASP A 334 5.34 -8.07 -16.98
C ASP A 334 6.45 -8.15 -15.92
N LEU A 335 6.44 -7.22 -14.97
CA LEU A 335 7.36 -7.19 -13.83
C LEU A 335 6.99 -8.18 -12.71
N SER A 336 5.78 -8.73 -12.71
CA SER A 336 5.36 -9.74 -11.72
C SER A 336 6.19 -11.02 -11.79
N GLU A 337 6.75 -11.32 -12.95
CA GLU A 337 7.70 -12.42 -13.15
C GLU A 337 9.10 -12.13 -12.57
N ASN A 338 9.37 -10.86 -12.22
CA ASN A 338 10.67 -10.43 -11.68
C ASN A 338 10.49 -9.51 -10.46
N TYR A 339 9.88 -10.05 -9.40
CA TYR A 339 9.68 -9.34 -8.15
C TYR A 339 10.97 -8.79 -7.53
N LYS A 340 12.14 -9.42 -7.80
CA LYS A 340 13.46 -8.96 -7.34
C LYS A 340 13.79 -7.54 -7.84
N ARG A 341 13.47 -7.24 -9.10
CA ARG A 341 13.61 -5.88 -9.64
C ARG A 341 12.68 -4.88 -8.97
N ARG A 342 11.46 -5.30 -8.64
CA ARG A 342 10.49 -4.47 -7.93
C ARG A 342 10.97 -4.13 -6.52
N ILE A 343 11.48 -5.12 -5.78
CA ILE A 343 12.05 -4.92 -4.44
C ILE A 343 13.28 -3.99 -4.51
N ALA A 344 14.21 -4.26 -5.43
CA ALA A 344 15.40 -3.45 -5.62
C ALA A 344 15.05 -1.99 -5.97
N PHE A 345 14.11 -1.78 -6.89
CA PHE A 345 13.66 -0.44 -7.27
C PHE A 345 13.08 0.34 -6.07
N GLN A 346 12.20 -0.29 -5.29
CA GLN A 346 11.64 0.33 -4.09
C GLN A 346 12.73 0.67 -3.08
N ALA A 347 13.67 -0.24 -2.83
CA ALA A 347 14.79 0.00 -1.92
C ALA A 347 15.70 1.15 -2.40
N ASP A 348 16.01 1.21 -3.70
CA ASP A 348 16.83 2.28 -4.28
C ASP A 348 16.15 3.66 -4.17
N VAL A 349 14.84 3.73 -4.34
CA VAL A 349 14.07 4.97 -4.14
C VAL A 349 13.95 5.31 -2.65
N GLN A 350 13.82 4.30 -1.78
CA GLN A 350 13.67 4.49 -0.33
C GLN A 350 14.89 5.18 0.31
N ASP A 351 16.09 5.05 -0.24
CA ASP A 351 17.30 5.75 0.22
C ASP A 351 17.15 7.30 0.18
N TYR A 352 16.16 7.79 -0.54
CA TYR A 352 15.85 9.21 -0.69
C TYR A 352 14.58 9.65 0.01
N VAL A 353 13.90 8.77 0.74
CA VAL A 353 12.61 9.03 1.39
C VAL A 353 12.73 8.79 2.90
N ASP A 354 12.36 9.77 3.71
CA ASP A 354 12.51 9.72 5.18
C ASP A 354 11.57 8.73 5.85
N MET A 355 10.31 8.77 5.42
CA MET A 355 9.27 7.87 5.89
C MET A 355 9.18 6.66 4.94
N SER A 356 8.02 6.14 4.68
CA SER A 356 7.86 4.95 3.86
C SER A 356 7.36 5.29 2.44
N ILE A 357 7.34 4.29 1.60
CA ILE A 357 6.80 4.31 0.25
C ILE A 357 5.60 3.37 0.21
N SER A 358 4.43 3.89 -0.18
CA SER A 358 3.29 3.06 -0.50
C SER A 358 3.47 2.50 -1.91
N SER A 359 3.97 1.28 -1.99
CA SER A 359 4.13 0.53 -3.23
C SER A 359 3.70 -0.91 -3.00
N THR A 360 2.99 -1.46 -3.99
CA THR A 360 2.47 -2.83 -3.92
C THR A 360 3.01 -3.64 -5.10
N ILE A 361 3.63 -4.75 -4.82
CA ILE A 361 4.10 -5.67 -5.86
C ILE A 361 2.94 -6.58 -6.25
N ASN A 362 2.48 -6.46 -7.50
CA ASN A 362 1.51 -7.38 -8.06
C ASN A 362 2.20 -8.72 -8.36
N LEU A 363 1.54 -9.80 -7.95
CA LEU A 363 2.01 -11.16 -8.17
C LEU A 363 0.92 -11.98 -8.87
N PRO A 364 1.28 -13.01 -9.61
CA PRO A 364 0.31 -13.99 -10.10
C PRO A 364 -0.45 -14.66 -8.96
N GLN A 365 -1.59 -15.25 -9.27
CA GLN A 365 -2.41 -15.99 -8.31
C GLN A 365 -1.58 -17.03 -7.55
N TRP A 366 -1.85 -17.18 -6.24
CA TRP A 366 -1.25 -18.22 -5.41
C TRP A 366 -1.59 -19.62 -5.97
N GLY A 367 -0.62 -20.53 -5.93
CA GLY A 367 -0.70 -21.85 -6.55
C GLY A 367 -0.35 -21.88 -8.03
N SER A 368 -0.07 -20.72 -8.67
CA SER A 368 0.44 -20.65 -10.04
C SER A 368 1.93 -21.02 -10.10
N LYS A 369 2.44 -21.24 -11.32
CA LYS A 369 3.87 -21.55 -11.55
C LYS A 369 4.81 -20.47 -11.01
N LEU A 370 4.38 -19.22 -10.97
CA LEU A 370 5.20 -18.04 -10.60
C LEU A 370 4.90 -17.51 -9.20
N ASN A 371 3.94 -18.11 -8.47
CA ASN A 371 3.61 -17.76 -7.09
C ASN A 371 3.04 -18.99 -6.38
N ASN A 372 3.89 -19.70 -5.64
CA ASN A 372 3.56 -20.97 -4.95
C ASN A 372 4.55 -21.21 -3.81
N GLU A 373 4.41 -22.34 -3.12
CA GLU A 373 5.24 -22.74 -1.97
C GLU A 373 6.75 -22.76 -2.30
N ASP A 374 7.15 -23.16 -3.50
CA ASP A 374 8.56 -23.23 -3.89
C ASP A 374 9.22 -21.83 -3.95
N MET A 375 8.41 -20.78 -4.06
CA MET A 375 8.88 -19.39 -4.13
C MET A 375 9.13 -18.78 -2.74
N VAL A 376 8.56 -19.35 -1.68
CA VAL A 376 8.59 -18.75 -0.33
C VAL A 376 10.02 -18.53 0.17
N ASP A 377 10.90 -19.50 0.02
CA ASP A 377 12.29 -19.40 0.53
C ASP A 377 13.09 -18.36 -0.26
N ASP A 378 13.00 -18.35 -1.58
CA ASP A 378 13.71 -17.37 -2.41
C ASP A 378 13.19 -15.95 -2.14
N PHE A 379 11.87 -15.77 -2.06
CA PHE A 379 11.27 -14.48 -1.73
C PHE A 379 11.66 -13.99 -0.32
N THR A 380 11.64 -14.88 0.67
CA THR A 380 12.08 -14.62 2.05
C THR A 380 13.51 -14.09 2.07
N ASN A 381 14.45 -14.80 1.43
CA ASN A 381 15.85 -14.42 1.39
C ASN A 381 16.08 -13.08 0.68
N VAL A 382 15.39 -12.87 -0.45
CA VAL A 382 15.49 -11.61 -1.20
C VAL A 382 14.94 -10.46 -0.38
N LEU A 383 13.72 -10.56 0.17
CA LEU A 383 13.11 -9.49 0.94
C LEU A 383 13.94 -9.17 2.20
N ALA A 384 14.39 -10.18 2.95
CA ALA A 384 15.23 -9.98 4.13
C ALA A 384 16.54 -9.27 3.79
N SER A 385 17.13 -9.56 2.63
CA SER A 385 18.38 -8.90 2.19
C SER A 385 18.22 -7.39 1.93
N TYR A 386 17.01 -6.94 1.58
CA TYR A 386 16.68 -5.53 1.35
C TYR A 386 16.05 -4.84 2.55
N ALA A 387 15.72 -5.56 3.63
CA ALA A 387 14.94 -5.05 4.76
C ALA A 387 15.52 -3.76 5.37
N CYS A 388 16.85 -3.65 5.51
CA CYS A 388 17.52 -2.44 6.03
C CYS A 388 17.30 -1.18 5.16
N ARG A 389 16.93 -1.36 3.90
CA ARG A 389 16.69 -0.27 2.94
C ARG A 389 15.22 -0.04 2.64
N LEU A 390 14.33 -0.71 3.37
CA LEU A 390 12.88 -0.59 3.24
C LEU A 390 12.29 -0.10 4.56
N ARG A 391 11.17 0.61 4.49
CA ARG A 391 10.38 1.01 5.67
C ARG A 391 9.03 0.31 5.71
N GLY A 392 8.48 -0.04 4.57
CA GLY A 392 7.26 -0.80 4.42
C GLY A 392 7.29 -1.61 3.14
N PHE A 393 6.55 -2.72 3.13
CA PHE A 393 6.49 -3.59 1.97
C PHE A 393 5.17 -4.33 1.92
N THR A 394 4.55 -4.38 0.75
CA THR A 394 3.28 -5.10 0.52
C THR A 394 3.28 -5.79 -0.84
N VAL A 395 2.56 -6.89 -0.91
CA VAL A 395 2.31 -7.63 -2.16
C VAL A 395 0.81 -7.78 -2.39
N TYR A 396 0.42 -8.02 -3.62
CA TYR A 396 -0.97 -8.28 -4.00
C TYR A 396 -1.00 -9.42 -5.01
N PRO A 397 -1.23 -10.67 -4.57
CA PRO A 397 -1.45 -11.77 -5.48
C PRO A 397 -2.83 -11.66 -6.15
N ASP A 398 -2.93 -12.03 -7.42
CA ASP A 398 -4.18 -12.01 -8.15
C ASP A 398 -5.23 -12.89 -7.47
N GLY A 399 -6.47 -12.38 -7.41
CA GLY A 399 -7.60 -13.12 -6.85
C GLY A 399 -7.70 -13.14 -5.33
N CYS A 400 -6.72 -12.62 -4.58
CA CYS A 400 -6.67 -12.75 -3.11
C CYS A 400 -7.79 -12.03 -2.35
N ARG A 401 -8.57 -11.12 -2.97
CA ARG A 401 -9.60 -10.30 -2.29
C ARG A 401 -10.95 -10.27 -3.00
N GLY A 402 -11.44 -11.40 -3.49
CA GLY A 402 -12.78 -11.48 -4.09
C GLY A 402 -12.87 -10.85 -5.47
N GLY A 403 -11.88 -11.10 -6.30
CA GLY A 403 -11.89 -10.78 -7.71
C GLY A 403 -11.03 -9.58 -8.12
N GLN A 404 -10.44 -9.70 -9.28
CA GLN A 404 -9.51 -8.73 -9.86
C GLN A 404 -10.27 -7.51 -10.41
N PRO A 405 -9.99 -6.28 -9.92
CA PRO A 405 -10.65 -5.08 -10.43
C PRO A 405 -10.19 -4.70 -11.85
N LEU A 406 -9.00 -5.11 -12.25
CA LEU A 406 -8.39 -4.84 -13.55
C LEU A 406 -7.91 -6.15 -14.18
N THR A 407 -8.28 -6.41 -15.43
CA THR A 407 -7.85 -7.59 -16.19
C THR A 407 -7.16 -7.15 -17.47
N ARG A 408 -5.89 -7.55 -17.68
CA ARG A 408 -5.13 -7.23 -18.90
C ARG A 408 -5.85 -7.74 -20.15
N VAL A 409 -5.85 -6.91 -21.19
CA VAL A 409 -6.26 -7.27 -22.54
C VAL A 409 -5.20 -6.81 -23.56
N SER A 410 -5.29 -7.25 -24.80
CA SER A 410 -4.40 -6.73 -25.83
C SER A 410 -4.71 -5.27 -26.15
N TYR A 411 -3.69 -4.49 -26.50
CA TYR A 411 -3.87 -3.09 -26.91
C TYR A 411 -4.86 -2.97 -28.06
N LYS A 412 -4.79 -3.87 -29.05
CA LYS A 412 -5.69 -3.89 -30.20
C LYS A 412 -7.15 -4.10 -29.76
N GLU A 413 -7.39 -5.09 -28.89
CA GLU A 413 -8.76 -5.36 -28.40
C GLU A 413 -9.33 -4.15 -27.66
N ALA A 414 -8.54 -3.49 -26.81
CA ALA A 414 -8.98 -2.33 -26.09
C ALA A 414 -9.19 -1.11 -27.01
N ALA A 415 -8.35 -0.92 -28.02
CA ALA A 415 -8.51 0.15 -29.00
C ALA A 415 -9.78 -0.01 -29.84
N ASP A 416 -10.07 -1.24 -30.26
CA ASP A 416 -11.29 -1.55 -31.03
C ASP A 416 -12.58 -1.35 -30.21
N LYS A 417 -12.51 -1.47 -28.88
CA LYS A 417 -13.66 -1.42 -27.96
C LYS A 417 -13.55 -0.31 -26.90
N LEU A 418 -12.75 0.70 -27.16
CA LEU A 418 -12.44 1.74 -26.16
C LEU A 418 -13.71 2.41 -25.61
N GLY A 419 -13.85 2.38 -24.28
CA GLY A 419 -14.98 2.97 -23.60
C GLY A 419 -16.27 2.15 -23.63
N GLU A 420 -16.28 1.00 -24.32
CA GLU A 420 -17.44 0.11 -24.32
C GLU A 420 -17.67 -0.46 -22.92
N GLU A 421 -18.90 -0.30 -22.42
CA GLU A 421 -19.35 -0.85 -21.14
C GLU A 421 -20.25 -2.06 -21.36
N PHE A 422 -20.06 -3.11 -20.56
CA PHE A 422 -20.90 -4.31 -20.61
C PHE A 422 -21.06 -4.94 -19.23
N GLU A 423 -22.11 -5.76 -19.07
CA GLU A 423 -22.33 -6.59 -17.89
C GLU A 423 -21.89 -8.02 -18.21
N GLU A 424 -21.11 -8.64 -17.33
CA GLU A 424 -20.91 -10.08 -17.35
C GLU A 424 -21.95 -10.73 -16.44
N ASN A 425 -22.68 -11.70 -16.96
CA ASN A 425 -23.55 -12.54 -16.15
C ASN A 425 -22.65 -13.43 -15.27
N VAL A 426 -22.50 -13.07 -14.00
CA VAL A 426 -21.93 -13.98 -13.00
C VAL A 426 -23.05 -14.96 -12.67
N GLU A 427 -22.83 -16.25 -12.91
CA GLU A 427 -23.69 -17.30 -12.37
C GLU A 427 -23.68 -17.18 -10.85
N THR A 428 -24.71 -16.61 -10.27
CA THR A 428 -24.90 -16.56 -8.83
C THR A 428 -25.34 -17.94 -8.37
N HIS A 429 -24.41 -18.71 -7.78
CA HIS A 429 -24.78 -19.85 -6.97
C HIS A 429 -25.57 -19.37 -5.73
N ASP A 430 -26.57 -20.17 -5.29
CA ASP A 430 -27.52 -19.86 -4.23
C ASP A 430 -26.89 -19.64 -2.84
N ILE A 431 -26.12 -18.57 -2.67
CA ILE A 431 -25.60 -18.12 -1.35
C ILE A 431 -26.55 -17.09 -0.68
N CYS A 432 -27.61 -16.68 -1.34
CA CYS A 432 -28.61 -15.73 -0.79
C CYS A 432 -29.15 -16.12 0.61
N HIS A 433 -29.13 -17.39 0.96
CA HIS A 433 -29.58 -17.86 2.28
C HIS A 433 -28.57 -17.64 3.42
N ILE A 434 -27.28 -17.43 3.11
CA ILE A 434 -26.20 -17.34 4.11
C ILE A 434 -25.93 -15.88 4.50
N THR A 435 -26.16 -14.94 3.59
CA THR A 435 -25.78 -13.54 3.80
C THR A 435 -26.74 -12.74 4.70
N GLY A 436 -27.88 -13.35 5.13
CA GLY A 436 -28.80 -12.74 6.11
C GLY A 436 -29.42 -11.40 5.70
N HIS A 437 -29.18 -10.93 4.48
CA HIS A 437 -29.87 -9.77 3.92
C HIS A 437 -31.23 -10.20 3.35
N GLY A 438 -32.18 -10.49 4.25
CA GLY A 438 -33.60 -10.68 3.93
C GLY A 438 -34.22 -9.38 3.38
N GLY A 439 -33.81 -9.00 2.18
CA GLY A 439 -34.28 -7.83 1.48
C GLY A 439 -34.06 -8.01 -0.03
N SER A 440 -35.06 -8.64 -0.68
CA SER A 440 -35.30 -8.68 -2.13
C SER A 440 -34.15 -9.17 -3.02
N CYS A 441 -34.02 -10.50 -3.18
CA CYS A 441 -33.79 -11.05 -4.51
C CYS A 441 -35.11 -10.81 -5.29
N GLY A 442 -35.26 -9.67 -5.89
CA GLY A 442 -36.43 -9.26 -6.61
C GLY A 442 -36.08 -8.33 -7.74
N VAL A 443 -36.06 -8.91 -8.97
CA VAL A 443 -36.25 -8.35 -10.32
C VAL A 443 -35.38 -7.15 -10.67
#